data_8dcb2989713b7fc1b6f36986f22c51b5
#
_entry.id   8dcb2989713b7fc1b6f36986f22c51b5
#
_cell.length_a   1.000
_cell.length_b   1.000
_cell.length_c   1.000
_cell.angle_alpha   90.00
_cell.angle_beta   90.00
_cell.angle_gamma   90.00
#
_symmetry.space_group_name_H-M   'P 1'
#
loop_
_entity.id
_entity.type
_entity.pdbx_description
1 polymer ?
#
loop_
_entity_poly.entity_id
_entity_poly.type
_entity_poly.pdbx_seq_one_letter_code
_entity_poly.pdbx_strand_id
1 'polypeptide(L)'
;MIRLGGNFTIMLMISGERSGPDLERLLAPVAAELHLRVHVDPASGGLHRHLVPNIQVRVIGADRAGIVAAVTTALAQTGFNILELESDVAGDAERPVYIMNIQGCSEQTVESLRDAVAGLHAQGIAVDIAPVETLIG
;
A
#
# COMPACT_ATOMS: atom_id res chain seq x y z
N MET A 1 -12.48 1.28 1.27
CA MET A 1 -12.91 2.42 0.44
C MET A 1 -11.86 3.50 0.52
N ILE A 2 -11.42 4.00 -0.61
CA ILE A 2 -10.42 5.08 -0.70
C ILE A 2 -11.08 6.26 -1.42
N ARG A 3 -10.90 7.47 -0.89
CA ARG A 3 -11.37 8.70 -1.52
C ARG A 3 -10.16 9.54 -1.95
N LEU A 4 -10.12 9.94 -3.21
CA LEU A 4 -9.05 10.76 -3.77
C LEU A 4 -9.67 11.87 -4.63
N GLY A 5 -9.46 13.12 -4.22
CA GLY A 5 -10.12 14.25 -4.86
C GLY A 5 -11.64 14.13 -4.78
N GLY A 6 -12.36 14.31 -5.85
CA GLY A 6 -13.82 14.11 -5.95
C GLY A 6 -14.24 12.66 -6.21
N ASN A 7 -13.28 11.74 -6.33
CA ASN A 7 -13.54 10.35 -6.69
C ASN A 7 -13.42 9.43 -5.48
N PHE A 8 -14.08 8.28 -5.53
CA PHE A 8 -13.89 7.21 -4.55
C PHE A 8 -13.73 5.86 -5.25
N THR A 9 -13.04 4.95 -4.59
CA THR A 9 -12.87 3.57 -5.03
C THR A 9 -13.22 2.64 -3.88
N ILE A 10 -13.97 1.60 -4.19
CA ILE A 10 -14.26 0.50 -3.27
C ILE A 10 -13.66 -0.76 -3.87
N MET A 11 -12.86 -1.47 -3.10
CA MET A 11 -12.37 -2.79 -3.44
C MET A 11 -13.03 -3.82 -2.52
N LEU A 12 -13.61 -4.84 -3.10
CA LEU A 12 -14.31 -5.90 -2.39
C LEU A 12 -13.78 -7.25 -2.87
N MET A 13 -13.70 -8.19 -1.96
CA MET A 13 -13.49 -9.59 -2.28
C MET A 13 -14.79 -10.34 -2.01
N ILE A 14 -15.28 -11.05 -3.00
CA ILE A 14 -16.52 -11.82 -2.90
C ILE A 14 -16.26 -13.27 -3.29
N SER A 15 -17.06 -14.18 -2.76
CA SER A 15 -17.08 -15.57 -3.18
C SER A 15 -18.43 -15.93 -3.80
N GLY A 16 -18.42 -16.75 -4.84
CA GLY A 16 -19.63 -17.18 -5.52
C GLY A 16 -19.30 -18.10 -6.69
N GLU A 17 -20.33 -18.61 -7.32
CA GLU A 17 -20.23 -19.57 -8.45
C GLU A 17 -20.21 -18.88 -9.82
N ARG A 18 -20.42 -17.56 -9.87
CA ARG A 18 -20.49 -16.82 -11.13
C ARG A 18 -19.09 -16.46 -11.63
N SER A 19 -18.93 -16.47 -12.93
CA SER A 19 -17.68 -15.98 -13.56
C SER A 19 -17.56 -14.45 -13.43
N GLY A 20 -16.33 -13.91 -13.52
CA GLY A 20 -16.09 -12.46 -13.55
C GLY A 20 -16.92 -11.73 -14.61
N PRO A 21 -16.92 -12.18 -15.87
CA PRO A 21 -17.75 -11.59 -16.94
C PRO A 21 -19.26 -11.61 -16.66
N ASP A 22 -19.76 -12.64 -15.98
CA ASP A 22 -21.15 -12.71 -15.62
C ASP A 22 -21.51 -11.71 -14.52
N LEU A 23 -20.60 -11.52 -13.56
CA LEU A 23 -20.74 -10.51 -12.51
C LEU A 23 -20.70 -9.08 -13.09
N GLU A 24 -19.78 -8.80 -14.01
CA GLU A 24 -19.72 -7.51 -14.69
C GLU A 24 -21.01 -7.21 -15.45
N ARG A 25 -21.55 -8.19 -16.18
CA ARG A 25 -22.86 -8.04 -16.88
C ARG A 25 -24.01 -7.81 -15.92
N LEU A 26 -24.02 -8.50 -14.78
CA LEU A 26 -25.05 -8.33 -13.76
C LEU A 26 -25.02 -6.94 -13.13
N LEU A 27 -23.82 -6.40 -12.91
CA LEU A 27 -23.60 -5.10 -12.25
C LEU A 27 -23.70 -3.93 -13.22
N ALA A 28 -23.57 -4.15 -14.52
CA ALA A 28 -23.53 -3.10 -15.53
C ALA A 28 -24.72 -2.10 -15.46
N PRO A 29 -25.98 -2.50 -15.29
CA PRO A 29 -27.10 -1.57 -15.20
C PRO A 29 -26.98 -0.63 -14.00
N VAL A 30 -26.64 -1.17 -12.83
CA VAL A 30 -26.45 -0.40 -11.59
C VAL A 30 -25.25 0.52 -11.69
N ALA A 31 -24.17 0.03 -12.26
CA ALA A 31 -22.96 0.83 -12.49
C ALA A 31 -23.25 2.03 -13.40
N ALA A 32 -24.02 1.82 -14.46
CA ALA A 32 -24.42 2.90 -15.37
C ALA A 32 -25.32 3.95 -14.68
N GLU A 33 -26.29 3.51 -13.89
CA GLU A 33 -27.19 4.40 -13.13
C GLU A 33 -26.43 5.27 -12.12
N LEU A 34 -25.45 4.67 -11.44
CA LEU A 34 -24.65 5.34 -10.39
C LEU A 34 -23.37 6.00 -10.93
N HIS A 35 -23.15 6.00 -12.23
CA HIS A 35 -21.93 6.50 -12.88
C HIS A 35 -20.64 5.87 -12.32
N LEU A 36 -20.68 4.57 -11.99
CA LEU A 36 -19.56 3.80 -11.48
C LEU A 36 -18.84 3.03 -12.60
N ARG A 37 -17.55 2.81 -12.42
CA ARG A 37 -16.80 1.82 -13.19
C ARG A 37 -16.65 0.58 -12.31
N VAL A 38 -17.00 -0.57 -12.84
CA VAL A 38 -16.87 -1.86 -12.18
C VAL A 38 -15.88 -2.70 -12.99
N HIS A 39 -14.95 -3.32 -12.28
CA HIS A 39 -14.02 -4.28 -12.83
C HIS A 39 -13.96 -5.49 -11.91
N VAL A 40 -13.96 -6.70 -12.48
CA VAL A 40 -13.98 -7.95 -11.72
C VAL A 40 -12.83 -8.83 -12.16
N ASP A 41 -11.89 -9.06 -11.26
CA ASP A 41 -10.78 -9.98 -11.45
C ASP A 41 -10.97 -11.26 -10.65
N PRO A 42 -10.60 -12.43 -11.20
CA PRO A 42 -10.55 -13.65 -10.41
C PRO A 42 -9.45 -13.54 -9.36
N ALA A 43 -9.82 -13.73 -8.09
CA ALA A 43 -8.88 -13.77 -6.99
C ALA A 43 -8.45 -15.20 -6.70
N SER A 44 -7.16 -15.44 -6.61
CA SER A 44 -6.59 -16.69 -6.14
C SER A 44 -6.14 -16.53 -4.68
N GLY A 45 -6.61 -17.40 -3.79
CA GLY A 45 -6.23 -17.42 -2.37
C GLY A 45 -7.41 -17.45 -1.41
N GLY A 46 -7.15 -17.77 -0.15
CA GLY A 46 -8.17 -17.83 0.89
C GLY A 46 -8.62 -16.44 1.35
N LEU A 47 -9.91 -16.24 1.46
CA LEU A 47 -10.56 -15.00 1.92
C LEU A 47 -10.19 -14.57 3.36
N HIS A 48 -9.54 -15.43 4.15
CA HIS A 48 -9.46 -15.27 5.60
C HIS A 48 -8.03 -15.26 6.16
N ARG A 49 -7.02 -15.03 5.34
CA ARG A 49 -5.67 -14.84 5.87
C ARG A 49 -5.49 -13.38 6.27
N HIS A 50 -6.00 -13.03 7.44
CA HIS A 50 -5.75 -11.72 8.03
C HIS A 50 -4.32 -11.67 8.54
N LEU A 51 -3.44 -11.02 7.78
CA LEU A 51 -2.09 -10.72 8.22
C LEU A 51 -2.12 -9.45 9.06
N VAL A 52 -1.58 -9.53 10.26
CA VAL A 52 -1.41 -8.37 11.14
C VAL A 52 -0.02 -7.80 10.91
N PRO A 53 0.12 -6.51 10.58
CA PRO A 53 1.43 -5.91 10.40
C PRO A 53 2.20 -5.93 11.72
N ASN A 54 3.48 -6.26 11.65
CA ASN A 54 4.40 -6.21 12.79
C ASN A 54 5.48 -5.14 12.63
N ILE A 55 5.62 -4.56 11.45
CA ILE A 55 6.62 -3.53 11.13
C ILE A 55 5.95 -2.33 10.48
N GLN A 56 6.36 -1.15 10.92
CA GLN A 56 6.03 0.14 10.32
C GLN A 56 7.29 0.76 9.73
N VAL A 57 7.17 1.26 8.50
CA VAL A 57 8.24 1.98 7.80
C VAL A 57 7.72 3.37 7.45
N ARG A 58 8.44 4.40 7.88
CA ARG A 58 8.17 5.79 7.53
C ARG A 58 9.27 6.32 6.64
N VAL A 59 8.87 6.91 5.54
CA VAL A 59 9.79 7.46 4.53
C VAL A 59 9.55 8.95 4.38
N ILE A 60 10.62 9.73 4.36
CA ILE A 60 10.57 11.17 4.12
C ILE A 60 11.67 11.52 3.13
N GLY A 61 11.33 12.27 2.10
CA GLY A 61 12.29 12.69 1.08
C GLY A 61 11.77 13.85 0.23
N ALA A 62 12.62 14.36 -0.64
CA ALA A 62 12.17 15.29 -1.66
C ALA A 62 11.23 14.56 -2.63
N ASP A 63 10.12 15.22 -3.00
CA ASP A 63 9.18 14.62 -3.97
C ASP A 63 9.86 14.50 -5.34
N ARG A 64 10.11 13.27 -5.74
CA ARG A 64 10.76 12.95 -7.01
C ARG A 64 10.35 11.57 -7.52
N ALA A 65 10.40 11.41 -8.83
CA ALA A 65 10.12 10.13 -9.46
C ALA A 65 11.05 9.02 -8.93
N GLY A 66 10.48 7.83 -8.69
CA GLY A 66 11.21 6.63 -8.30
C GLY A 66 11.40 6.41 -6.80
N ILE A 67 11.02 7.36 -5.93
CA ILE A 67 11.16 7.19 -4.47
C ILE A 67 10.42 5.95 -3.95
N VAL A 68 9.18 5.73 -4.41
CA VAL A 68 8.40 4.54 -4.04
C VAL A 68 9.11 3.27 -4.50
N ALA A 69 9.54 3.24 -5.76
CA ALA A 69 10.21 2.07 -6.34
C ALA A 69 11.53 1.75 -5.61
N ALA A 70 12.32 2.74 -5.27
CA ALA A 70 13.58 2.55 -4.55
C ALA A 70 13.35 1.92 -3.17
N VAL A 71 12.40 2.45 -2.41
CA VAL A 71 12.09 1.96 -1.06
C VAL A 71 11.46 0.57 -1.11
N THR A 72 10.45 0.38 -1.93
CA THR A 72 9.74 -0.92 -2.00
C THR A 72 10.62 -2.03 -2.54
N THR A 73 11.54 -1.73 -3.46
CA THR A 73 12.52 -2.70 -3.96
C THR A 73 13.49 -3.11 -2.85
N ALA A 74 14.03 -2.16 -2.09
CA ALA A 74 14.94 -2.46 -0.98
C ALA A 74 14.25 -3.33 0.08
N LEU A 75 13.01 -3.02 0.43
CA LEU A 75 12.22 -3.82 1.37
C LEU A 75 11.88 -5.20 0.82
N ALA A 76 11.50 -5.31 -0.44
CA ALA A 76 11.14 -6.59 -1.07
C ALA A 76 12.31 -7.58 -1.09
N GLN A 77 13.54 -7.10 -1.25
CA GLN A 77 14.75 -7.93 -1.19
C GLN A 77 14.97 -8.61 0.17
N THR A 78 14.37 -8.08 1.23
CA THR A 78 14.41 -8.69 2.57
C THR A 78 13.28 -9.67 2.83
N GLY A 79 12.37 -9.87 1.88
CA GLY A 79 11.15 -10.65 2.08
C GLY A 79 10.05 -9.89 2.84
N PHE A 80 10.18 -8.57 2.98
CA PHE A 80 9.15 -7.73 3.59
C PHE A 80 7.86 -7.77 2.77
N ASN A 81 6.75 -8.10 3.42
CA ASN A 81 5.43 -8.15 2.80
C ASN A 81 4.64 -6.89 3.15
N ILE A 82 4.44 -6.03 2.16
CA ILE A 82 3.68 -4.78 2.31
C ILE A 82 2.18 -5.12 2.38
N LEU A 83 1.51 -4.68 3.45
CA LEU A 83 0.07 -4.81 3.63
C LEU A 83 -0.68 -3.50 3.35
N GLU A 84 -0.07 -2.38 3.71
CA GLU A 84 -0.63 -1.05 3.51
C GLU A 84 0.47 -0.07 3.14
N LEU A 85 0.16 0.83 2.22
CA LEU A 85 1.04 1.92 1.82
C LEU A 85 0.19 3.16 1.59
N GLU A 86 0.48 4.19 2.36
CA GLU A 86 -0.10 5.51 2.19
C GLU A 86 0.98 6.53 1.89
N SER A 87 0.71 7.45 1.00
CA SER A 87 1.65 8.52 0.67
C SER A 87 0.95 9.86 0.56
N ASP A 88 1.67 10.90 0.92
CA ASP A 88 1.23 12.27 0.85
C ASP A 88 2.39 13.19 0.47
N VAL A 89 2.07 14.36 -0.05
CA VAL A 89 3.03 15.42 -0.34
C VAL A 89 2.70 16.61 0.55
N ALA A 90 3.63 16.95 1.43
CA ALA A 90 3.57 18.09 2.32
C ALA A 90 4.52 19.19 1.86
N GLY A 91 4.45 20.35 2.52
CA GLY A 91 5.30 21.50 2.19
C GLY A 91 4.63 22.47 1.20
N ASP A 92 5.44 23.39 0.69
CA ASP A 92 5.00 24.35 -0.31
C ASP A 92 5.38 23.92 -1.74
N ALA A 93 4.87 24.65 -2.73
CA ALA A 93 5.11 24.34 -4.15
C ALA A 93 6.61 24.42 -4.56
N GLU A 94 7.45 25.13 -3.80
CA GLU A 94 8.86 25.28 -4.09
C GLU A 94 9.70 24.16 -3.46
N ARG A 95 9.22 23.58 -2.35
CA ARG A 95 9.88 22.50 -1.61
C ARG A 95 8.90 21.44 -1.17
N PRO A 96 8.36 20.67 -2.11
CA PRO A 96 7.49 19.57 -1.74
C PRO A 96 8.27 18.48 -1.00
N VAL A 97 7.71 17.99 0.08
CA VAL A 97 8.24 16.88 0.89
C VAL A 97 7.32 15.69 0.71
N TYR A 98 7.87 14.62 0.19
CA TYR A 98 7.16 13.35 0.07
C TYR A 98 7.22 12.57 1.39
N ILE A 99 6.07 12.16 1.86
CA ILE A 99 5.92 11.34 3.06
C ILE A 99 5.22 10.05 2.68
N MET A 100 5.76 8.91 3.07
CA MET A 100 5.16 7.61 2.84
C MET A 100 5.18 6.79 4.13
N ASN A 101 4.04 6.21 4.48
CA ASN A 101 3.90 5.28 5.59
C ASN A 101 3.57 3.91 5.02
N ILE A 102 4.32 2.91 5.42
CA ILE A 102 4.13 1.52 5.01
C ILE A 102 3.94 0.68 6.27
N GLN A 103 2.95 -0.19 6.25
CA GLN A 103 2.79 -1.24 7.25
C GLN A 103 2.88 -2.60 6.58
N GLY A 104 3.55 -3.52 7.22
CA GLY A 104 3.74 -4.85 6.66
C GLY A 104 4.24 -5.87 7.66
N CYS A 105 4.50 -7.05 7.14
CA CYS A 105 5.02 -8.18 7.90
C CYS A 105 6.44 -8.53 7.46
N SER A 106 7.29 -8.79 8.42
CA SER A 106 8.64 -9.33 8.21
C SER A 106 9.00 -10.33 9.29
N GLU A 107 9.75 -11.35 8.91
CA GLU A 107 10.42 -12.26 9.83
C GLU A 107 11.84 -11.77 10.19
N GLN A 108 12.32 -10.74 9.51
CA GLN A 108 13.61 -10.11 9.77
C GLN A 108 13.55 -9.19 10.98
N THR A 109 14.70 -8.98 11.60
CA THR A 109 14.83 -8.00 12.68
C THR A 109 14.75 -6.57 12.14
N VAL A 110 14.37 -5.62 12.99
CA VAL A 110 14.35 -4.20 12.63
C VAL A 110 15.73 -3.71 12.17
N GLU A 111 16.81 -4.19 12.81
CA GLU A 111 18.18 -3.87 12.44
C GLU A 111 18.51 -4.35 11.03
N SER A 112 18.16 -5.59 10.69
CA SER A 112 18.37 -6.14 9.35
C SER A 112 17.63 -5.34 8.27
N LEU A 113 16.40 -4.90 8.57
CA LEU A 113 15.63 -4.06 7.66
C LEU A 113 16.24 -2.67 7.51
N ARG A 114 16.75 -2.08 8.59
CA ARG A 114 17.44 -0.79 8.55
C ARG A 114 18.71 -0.86 7.71
N ASP A 115 19.48 -1.93 7.84
CA ASP A 115 20.68 -2.15 7.04
C ASP A 115 20.36 -2.24 5.54
N ALA A 116 19.27 -2.92 5.19
CA ALA A 116 18.83 -3.07 3.80
C ALA A 116 18.45 -1.75 3.13
N VAL A 117 17.92 -0.78 3.90
CA VAL A 117 17.51 0.53 3.39
C VAL A 117 18.56 1.62 3.59
N ALA A 118 19.66 1.33 4.27
CA ALA A 118 20.68 2.32 4.62
C ALA A 118 21.25 3.07 3.41
N GLY A 119 21.38 2.40 2.26
CA GLY A 119 21.86 3.01 1.02
C GLY A 119 20.94 4.10 0.46
N LEU A 120 19.67 4.13 0.86
CA LEU A 120 18.71 5.14 0.40
C LEU A 120 19.01 6.53 0.98
N HIS A 121 19.66 6.60 2.13
CA HIS A 121 20.04 7.85 2.76
C HIS A 121 20.99 8.69 1.85
N ALA A 122 21.90 8.04 1.16
CA ALA A 122 22.78 8.69 0.19
C ALA A 122 22.02 9.32 -1.00
N GLN A 123 20.79 8.87 -1.23
CA GLN A 123 19.88 9.41 -2.25
C GLN A 123 18.95 10.51 -1.71
N GLY A 124 19.14 10.96 -0.47
CA GLY A 124 18.29 11.97 0.17
C GLY A 124 16.94 11.42 0.66
N ILE A 125 16.83 10.11 0.86
CA ILE A 125 15.63 9.43 1.36
C ILE A 125 15.90 9.01 2.80
N ALA A 126 15.18 9.60 3.75
CA ALA A 126 15.21 9.18 5.15
C ALA A 126 14.18 8.07 5.36
N VAL A 127 14.61 6.96 5.92
CA VAL A 127 13.75 5.81 6.24
C VAL A 127 13.86 5.50 7.71
N ASP A 128 12.75 5.50 8.41
CA ASP A 128 12.63 5.07 9.80
C ASP A 128 11.84 3.76 9.85
N ILE A 129 12.33 2.78 10.59
CA ILE A 129 11.72 1.47 10.73
C ILE A 129 11.53 1.16 12.21
N ALA A 130 10.33 0.80 12.57
CA ALA A 130 9.95 0.46 13.94
C ALA A 130 8.99 -0.74 13.97
N PRO A 131 8.93 -1.47 15.08
CA PRO A 131 7.86 -2.44 15.30
C PRO A 131 6.52 -1.70 15.41
N VAL A 132 5.45 -2.32 14.94
CA VAL A 132 4.09 -1.82 15.20
C VAL A 132 3.78 -2.08 16.66
N GLU A 133 3.57 -1.00 17.43
CA GLU A 133 3.10 -1.11 18.80
C GLU A 133 1.62 -1.49 18.79
N THR A 134 1.33 -2.72 19.16
CA THR A 134 -0.04 -3.14 19.44
C THR A 134 -0.42 -2.56 20.80
N LEU A 135 -1.19 -1.49 20.81
CA LEU A 135 -1.84 -1.04 22.04
C LEU A 135 -2.83 -2.13 22.45
N ILE A 136 -2.40 -2.99 23.33
CA ILE A 136 -3.28 -3.89 24.06
C ILE A 136 -3.92 -3.02 25.17
N GLY A 137 -5.08 -2.53 24.82
CA GLY A 137 -5.96 -1.82 25.75
C GLY A 137 -6.98 -2.76 26.33
#